data_33920b4d281926a42032731e10213f8f
#
_entry.id   33920b4d281926a42032731e10213f8f
#
_cell.length_a   1.000
_cell.length_b   1.000
_cell.length_c   1.000
_cell.angle_alpha   90.00
_cell.angle_beta   90.00
_cell.angle_gamma   90.00
#
_symmetry.space_group_name_H-M   'P 1'
#
loop_
_entity.id
_entity.type
_entity.pdbx_description
1 polymer ?
#
loop_
_entity_poly.entity_id
_entity_poly.type
_entity_poly.pdbx_seq_one_letter_code
_entity_poly.pdbx_strand_id
1 'polypeptide(L)'
;MKNLCVGLLPEMAGGLTVSSVMKHHRFSFVMTVAMGLCLAQTAVAQDERLEIKPPEEIIIPEAVPGPPSESEEADIITEEPTPEIDKPDYSHLTPKAERQARLDEIFERLQAEDNPEDANLIAEEVWALWLDSGSASINFVLRRGSAAHKRKELELARRMFDHVTALSPEYAEGWARSSRLALDEKDLGRALNEAAQALILEPRHFYALWTMGNIFEQLGRQDEALEAYREANKLYPELKAVKDRLEAMQSAIDGDVL
;
A
#
# COMPACT_ATOMS: atom_id res chain seq x y z
N MET A 1 29.29 33.61 -53.14
CA MET A 1 29.43 32.20 -53.51
C MET A 1 28.89 31.43 -52.32
N LYS A 2 27.61 31.02 -52.36
CA LYS A 2 27.10 29.68 -52.67
C LYS A 2 27.73 28.63 -51.77
N ASN A 3 26.97 28.03 -50.76
CA ASN A 3 26.15 26.89 -51.04
C ASN A 3 25.24 26.54 -49.82
N LEU A 4 24.00 26.25 -50.16
CA LEU A 4 22.97 25.50 -49.43
C LEU A 4 23.50 24.10 -49.02
N CYS A 5 23.08 23.61 -47.87
CA CYS A 5 22.71 22.21 -47.69
C CYS A 5 21.47 22.09 -46.80
N VAL A 6 20.41 21.67 -47.44
CA VAL A 6 19.17 21.16 -46.87
C VAL A 6 19.43 19.71 -46.46
N GLY A 7 18.99 19.31 -45.27
CA GLY A 7 19.08 17.93 -44.77
C GLY A 7 17.99 17.60 -43.79
N LEU A 8 16.84 17.13 -44.29
CA LEU A 8 15.95 16.05 -43.88
C LEU A 8 15.84 15.72 -42.40
N LEU A 9 14.67 16.01 -41.85
CA LEU A 9 14.06 15.37 -40.68
C LEU A 9 13.59 13.95 -41.04
N PRO A 10 13.71 12.95 -40.18
CA PRO A 10 12.84 11.78 -40.24
C PRO A 10 11.70 11.93 -39.25
N GLU A 11 10.49 11.85 -39.74
CA GLU A 11 9.29 11.49 -38.99
C GLU A 11 9.48 10.15 -38.29
N MET A 12 9.32 10.15 -36.96
CA MET A 12 9.10 8.93 -36.20
C MET A 12 7.71 9.03 -35.55
N ALA A 13 6.74 8.55 -36.30
CA ALA A 13 5.41 8.19 -35.79
C ALA A 13 5.57 6.92 -34.93
N GLY A 14 5.68 7.08 -33.61
CA GLY A 14 5.61 6.00 -32.63
C GLY A 14 4.31 6.10 -31.86
N GLY A 15 3.33 5.25 -32.18
CA GLY A 15 2.05 5.18 -31.48
C GLY A 15 2.24 4.78 -30.02
N LEU A 16 1.88 5.68 -29.12
CA LEU A 16 1.74 5.40 -27.70
C LEU A 16 0.50 4.54 -27.47
N THR A 17 0.71 3.30 -27.04
CA THR A 17 -0.39 2.40 -26.67
C THR A 17 -1.05 2.85 -25.38
N VAL A 18 -2.37 2.62 -25.26
CA VAL A 18 -3.22 3.01 -24.12
C VAL A 18 -2.67 2.50 -22.77
N SER A 19 -1.93 1.40 -22.77
CA SER A 19 -1.26 0.82 -21.60
C SER A 19 -0.20 1.73 -20.98
N SER A 20 0.47 2.59 -21.79
CA SER A 20 1.50 3.50 -21.29
C SER A 20 0.92 4.70 -20.53
N VAL A 21 -0.30 5.14 -20.88
CA VAL A 21 -0.97 6.29 -20.25
C VAL A 21 -1.45 5.95 -18.84
N MET A 22 -1.95 4.72 -18.63
CA MET A 22 -2.40 4.27 -17.30
C MET A 22 -1.26 4.15 -16.28
N LYS A 23 -0.04 3.75 -16.73
CA LYS A 23 1.13 3.72 -15.82
C LYS A 23 1.55 5.10 -15.30
N HIS A 24 1.36 6.16 -16.09
CA HIS A 24 1.78 7.52 -15.71
C HIS A 24 0.86 8.17 -14.66
N HIS A 25 -0.44 7.83 -14.62
CA HIS A 25 -1.35 8.38 -13.61
C HIS A 25 -1.09 7.82 -12.21
N ARG A 26 -0.78 6.50 -12.10
CA ARG A 26 -0.44 5.88 -10.80
C ARG A 26 0.88 6.42 -10.22
N PHE A 27 1.86 6.67 -11.08
CA PHE A 27 3.14 7.26 -10.68
C PHE A 27 3.00 8.72 -10.23
N SER A 28 2.04 9.46 -10.81
CA SER A 28 1.80 10.86 -10.49
C SER A 28 1.25 11.05 -9.07
N PHE A 29 0.36 10.17 -8.58
CA PHE A 29 -0.18 10.29 -7.22
C PHE A 29 0.89 10.07 -6.15
N VAL A 30 1.64 8.97 -6.25
CA VAL A 30 2.72 8.67 -5.30
C VAL A 30 3.79 9.76 -5.33
N MET A 31 4.12 10.28 -6.51
CA MET A 31 5.11 11.35 -6.66
C MET A 31 4.59 12.70 -6.17
N THR A 32 3.29 12.98 -6.33
CA THR A 32 2.66 14.22 -5.79
C THR A 32 2.63 14.18 -4.27
N VAL A 33 2.33 13.05 -3.66
CA VAL A 33 2.37 12.88 -2.20
C VAL A 33 3.81 13.00 -1.67
N ALA A 34 4.79 12.37 -2.34
CA ALA A 34 6.20 12.46 -1.95
C ALA A 34 6.76 13.88 -2.12
N MET A 35 6.36 14.61 -3.17
CA MET A 35 6.82 15.98 -3.44
C MET A 35 6.13 16.99 -2.53
N GLY A 36 4.86 16.74 -2.14
CA GLY A 36 4.16 17.51 -1.10
C GLY A 36 4.83 17.40 0.27
N LEU A 37 5.41 16.23 0.60
CA LEU A 37 6.16 16.01 1.84
C LEU A 37 7.43 16.87 1.91
N CYS A 38 8.19 17.00 0.81
CA CYS A 38 9.40 17.82 0.79
C CYS A 38 9.12 19.31 0.99
N LEU A 39 7.97 19.82 0.51
CA LEU A 39 7.60 21.22 0.66
C LEU A 39 6.98 21.53 2.04
N ALA A 40 6.35 20.52 2.68
CA ALA A 40 5.77 20.70 4.02
C ALA A 40 6.83 20.80 5.13
N GLN A 41 8.02 20.23 4.94
CA GLN A 41 9.11 20.30 5.93
C GLN A 41 9.71 21.70 6.09
N THR A 42 9.50 22.62 5.13
CA THR A 42 9.99 24.00 5.22
C THR A 42 8.99 24.99 5.78
N ALA A 43 7.71 24.60 5.99
CA ALA A 43 6.63 25.48 6.44
C ALA A 43 6.29 25.37 7.94
N VAL A 44 6.91 24.45 8.69
CA VAL A 44 6.58 24.20 10.12
C VAL A 44 7.31 25.15 11.09
N ALA A 45 7.92 26.21 10.61
CA ALA A 45 8.59 27.19 11.45
C ALA A 45 7.82 28.54 11.47
N GLN A 46 6.54 28.54 11.88
CA GLN A 46 5.87 29.72 12.44
C GLN A 46 4.64 29.33 13.27
N ASP A 47 4.84 29.44 14.54
CA ASP A 47 4.00 29.53 15.72
C ASP A 47 2.64 30.21 15.49
N GLU A 48 1.56 29.41 15.50
CA GLU A 48 0.24 29.84 15.94
C GLU A 48 -0.44 28.63 16.60
N ARG A 49 -0.61 28.71 17.93
CA ARG A 49 -1.39 27.73 18.70
C ARG A 49 -2.84 27.73 18.23
N LEU A 50 -3.14 26.85 17.28
CA LEU A 50 -4.49 26.39 17.05
C LEU A 50 -4.82 25.38 18.14
N GLU A 51 -5.76 25.75 18.98
CA GLU A 51 -6.36 24.88 19.99
C GLU A 51 -7.20 23.82 19.23
N ILE A 52 -6.51 22.74 18.83
CA ILE A 52 -7.15 21.61 18.12
C ILE A 52 -7.97 20.87 19.16
N LYS A 53 -9.30 21.03 19.07
CA LYS A 53 -10.27 20.18 19.78
C LYS A 53 -9.93 18.73 19.41
N PRO A 54 -9.71 17.81 20.38
CA PRO A 54 -9.41 16.43 20.05
C PRO A 54 -10.60 15.86 19.24
N PRO A 55 -10.34 15.18 18.11
CA PRO A 55 -11.39 14.50 17.39
C PRO A 55 -12.02 13.48 18.34
N GLU A 56 -13.35 13.37 18.29
CA GLU A 56 -14.09 12.31 18.98
C GLU A 56 -13.41 10.98 18.68
N GLU A 57 -13.29 10.16 19.69
CA GLU A 57 -12.58 8.88 19.71
C GLU A 57 -12.88 8.09 18.43
N ILE A 58 -11.94 8.11 17.46
CA ILE A 58 -12.08 7.36 16.22
C ILE A 58 -12.06 5.89 16.63
N ILE A 59 -13.21 5.26 16.65
CA ILE A 59 -13.34 3.81 16.81
C ILE A 59 -12.61 3.20 15.62
N ILE A 60 -11.36 2.81 15.84
CA ILE A 60 -10.56 2.07 14.85
C ILE A 60 -11.26 0.71 14.72
N PRO A 61 -11.86 0.39 13.56
CA PRO A 61 -12.41 -0.95 13.37
C PRO A 61 -11.27 -1.96 13.56
N GLU A 62 -11.50 -2.93 14.43
CA GLU A 62 -10.50 -3.87 14.97
C GLU A 62 -9.94 -4.85 13.93
N ALA A 63 -10.35 -4.80 12.70
CA ALA A 63 -9.91 -5.78 11.72
C ALA A 63 -9.85 -5.25 10.29
N VAL A 64 -8.71 -4.70 9.90
CA VAL A 64 -8.18 -5.12 8.61
C VAL A 64 -7.61 -6.51 8.85
N PRO A 65 -8.03 -7.56 8.12
CA PRO A 65 -7.42 -8.86 8.27
C PRO A 65 -5.91 -8.69 8.07
N GLY A 66 -5.19 -8.82 9.17
CA GLY A 66 -3.74 -8.97 9.14
C GLY A 66 -3.43 -10.32 8.52
N PRO A 67 -2.17 -10.59 8.16
CA PRO A 67 -1.79 -11.88 7.65
C PRO A 67 -2.32 -12.98 8.55
N PRO A 68 -2.77 -14.12 7.98
CA PRO A 68 -3.34 -15.22 8.73
C PRO A 68 -2.45 -15.59 9.91
N SER A 69 -3.05 -15.72 11.10
CA SER A 69 -2.31 -16.12 12.30
C SER A 69 -1.92 -17.58 12.18
N GLU A 70 -0.62 -17.87 12.23
CA GLU A 70 -0.09 -19.23 12.35
C GLU A 70 -0.50 -19.86 13.72
N SER A 71 -1.74 -20.28 13.87
CA SER A 71 -2.16 -21.08 15.02
C SER A 71 -3.46 -21.83 14.71
N GLU A 72 -3.46 -22.63 13.65
CA GLU A 72 -4.34 -23.76 13.56
C GLU A 72 -3.49 -24.95 13.13
N GLU A 73 -3.33 -25.92 14.04
CA GLU A 73 -2.75 -27.21 13.74
C GLU A 73 -3.54 -27.80 12.58
N ALA A 74 -2.85 -28.08 11.47
CA ALA A 74 -3.43 -28.61 10.27
C ALA A 74 -4.02 -29.98 10.56
N ASP A 75 -5.33 -30.08 10.70
CA ASP A 75 -6.04 -31.32 10.45
C ASP A 75 -5.76 -31.71 8.99
N ILE A 76 -5.13 -32.87 8.81
CA ILE A 76 -4.83 -33.42 7.49
C ILE A 76 -6.17 -33.80 6.85
N ILE A 77 -6.78 -32.82 6.18
CA ILE A 77 -7.88 -33.10 5.25
C ILE A 77 -7.22 -33.65 3.99
N THR A 78 -7.55 -34.91 3.68
CA THR A 78 -7.18 -35.53 2.42
C THR A 78 -7.96 -34.82 1.31
N GLU A 79 -7.36 -33.79 0.72
CA GLU A 79 -7.95 -33.07 -0.40
C GLU A 79 -8.02 -34.00 -1.61
N GLU A 80 -9.22 -34.20 -2.17
CA GLU A 80 -9.37 -34.69 -3.53
C GLU A 80 -8.60 -33.79 -4.49
N PRO A 81 -7.91 -34.34 -5.52
CA PRO A 81 -7.13 -33.51 -6.43
C PRO A 81 -8.06 -32.51 -7.13
N THR A 82 -7.98 -31.24 -6.72
CA THR A 82 -8.55 -30.14 -7.50
C THR A 82 -7.96 -30.16 -8.90
N PRO A 83 -8.76 -29.92 -9.95
CA PRO A 83 -8.25 -29.87 -11.32
C PRO A 83 -7.10 -28.87 -11.39
N GLU A 84 -5.96 -29.34 -11.87
CA GLU A 84 -4.75 -28.53 -12.05
C GLU A 84 -5.08 -27.44 -13.07
N ILE A 85 -5.43 -26.26 -12.57
CA ILE A 85 -5.57 -25.05 -13.42
C ILE A 85 -4.18 -24.80 -13.97
N ASP A 86 -4.06 -24.73 -15.28
CA ASP A 86 -2.82 -24.48 -16.00
C ASP A 86 -2.20 -23.17 -15.48
N LYS A 87 -1.27 -23.28 -14.52
CA LYS A 87 -0.63 -22.11 -13.92
C LYS A 87 0.33 -21.51 -14.94
N PRO A 88 0.33 -20.20 -15.10
CA PRO A 88 1.27 -19.53 -16.04
C PRO A 88 2.71 -19.96 -15.77
N ASP A 89 3.44 -20.30 -16.83
CA ASP A 89 4.87 -20.65 -16.74
C ASP A 89 5.73 -19.37 -16.70
N TYR A 90 6.24 -19.05 -15.53
CA TYR A 90 7.13 -17.91 -15.27
C TYR A 90 8.62 -18.31 -15.24
N SER A 91 8.97 -19.58 -15.52
CA SER A 91 10.33 -20.13 -15.37
C SER A 91 11.40 -19.38 -16.19
N HIS A 92 10.98 -18.63 -17.21
CA HIS A 92 11.85 -17.80 -18.08
C HIS A 92 12.14 -16.41 -17.51
N LEU A 93 11.52 -16.03 -16.40
CA LEU A 93 11.66 -14.72 -15.78
C LEU A 93 12.73 -14.72 -14.66
N THR A 94 13.26 -13.54 -14.36
CA THR A 94 14.04 -13.37 -13.12
C THR A 94 13.11 -13.45 -11.91
N PRO A 95 13.58 -13.84 -10.72
CA PRO A 95 12.72 -13.94 -9.51
C PRO A 95 11.91 -12.66 -9.21
N LYS A 96 12.51 -11.49 -9.48
CA LYS A 96 11.81 -10.20 -9.33
C LYS A 96 10.70 -10.02 -10.36
N ALA A 97 10.97 -10.37 -11.62
CA ALA A 97 10.00 -10.25 -12.71
C ALA A 97 8.86 -11.27 -12.54
N GLU A 98 9.18 -12.49 -12.09
CA GLU A 98 8.20 -13.52 -11.75
C GLU A 98 7.26 -13.05 -10.65
N ARG A 99 7.79 -12.54 -9.53
CA ARG A 99 6.99 -11.97 -8.45
C ARG A 99 6.05 -10.87 -8.96
N GLN A 100 6.57 -9.99 -9.82
CA GLN A 100 5.79 -8.90 -10.37
C GLN A 100 4.65 -9.41 -11.27
N ALA A 101 4.92 -10.39 -12.13
CA ALA A 101 3.93 -10.99 -13.02
C ALA A 101 2.83 -11.71 -12.21
N ARG A 102 3.20 -12.44 -11.15
CA ARG A 102 2.23 -13.06 -10.23
C ARG A 102 1.36 -12.03 -9.54
N LEU A 103 1.95 -10.94 -9.04
CA LEU A 103 1.19 -9.84 -8.44
C LEU A 103 0.24 -9.19 -9.46
N ASP A 104 0.67 -9.00 -10.71
CA ASP A 104 -0.17 -8.44 -11.77
C ASP A 104 -1.42 -9.31 -11.99
N GLU A 105 -1.25 -10.65 -12.10
CA GLU A 105 -2.35 -11.61 -12.25
C GLU A 105 -3.29 -11.60 -11.04
N ILE A 106 -2.74 -11.66 -9.81
CA ILE A 106 -3.56 -11.69 -8.60
C ILE A 106 -4.34 -10.37 -8.46
N PHE A 107 -3.74 -9.23 -8.76
CA PHE A 107 -4.45 -7.95 -8.71
C PHE A 107 -5.55 -7.81 -9.77
N GLU A 108 -5.38 -8.41 -10.97
CA GLU A 108 -6.47 -8.47 -11.96
C GLU A 108 -7.66 -9.26 -11.42
N ARG A 109 -7.43 -10.41 -10.78
CA ARG A 109 -8.47 -11.22 -10.12
C ARG A 109 -9.10 -10.48 -8.96
N LEU A 110 -8.30 -9.88 -8.08
CA LEU A 110 -8.78 -9.16 -6.89
C LEU A 110 -9.68 -7.97 -7.25
N GLN A 111 -9.33 -7.25 -8.32
CA GLN A 111 -10.11 -6.10 -8.79
C GLN A 111 -11.42 -6.50 -9.47
N ALA A 112 -11.52 -7.72 -9.98
CA ALA A 112 -12.70 -8.23 -10.66
C ALA A 112 -13.64 -9.02 -9.74
N GLU A 113 -13.21 -9.33 -8.51
CA GLU A 113 -13.98 -10.15 -7.57
C GLU A 113 -14.95 -9.28 -6.78
N ASP A 114 -16.24 -9.63 -6.84
CA ASP A 114 -17.33 -8.92 -6.16
C ASP A 114 -17.78 -9.63 -4.87
N ASN A 115 -17.38 -10.90 -4.68
CA ASN A 115 -17.68 -11.65 -3.46
C ASN A 115 -16.61 -11.35 -2.39
N PRO A 116 -16.98 -10.80 -1.21
CA PRO A 116 -16.01 -10.45 -0.18
C PRO A 116 -15.21 -11.63 0.36
N GLU A 117 -15.79 -12.84 0.42
CA GLU A 117 -15.09 -14.04 0.94
C GLU A 117 -14.04 -14.49 -0.07
N ASP A 118 -14.39 -14.57 -1.35
CA ASP A 118 -13.45 -14.95 -2.42
C ASP A 118 -12.38 -13.87 -2.61
N ALA A 119 -12.73 -12.60 -2.54
CA ALA A 119 -11.78 -11.48 -2.58
C ALA A 119 -10.76 -11.54 -1.42
N ASN A 120 -11.19 -11.94 -0.21
CA ASN A 120 -10.28 -12.14 0.92
C ASN A 120 -9.27 -13.28 0.62
N LEU A 121 -9.73 -14.41 0.05
CA LEU A 121 -8.83 -15.51 -0.32
C LEU A 121 -7.79 -15.07 -1.36
N ILE A 122 -8.21 -14.29 -2.36
CA ILE A 122 -7.28 -13.72 -3.35
C ILE A 122 -6.31 -12.74 -2.68
N ALA A 123 -6.77 -11.92 -1.74
CA ALA A 123 -5.92 -11.01 -1.00
C ALA A 123 -4.86 -11.73 -0.14
N GLU A 124 -5.15 -12.94 0.36
CA GLU A 124 -4.16 -13.79 1.05
C GLU A 124 -3.00 -14.19 0.13
N GLU A 125 -3.26 -14.43 -1.15
CA GLU A 125 -2.20 -14.68 -2.14
C GLU A 125 -1.27 -13.45 -2.29
N VAL A 126 -1.83 -12.23 -2.30
CA VAL A 126 -1.04 -10.98 -2.30
C VAL A 126 -0.19 -10.90 -1.03
N TRP A 127 -0.79 -11.17 0.14
CA TRP A 127 -0.07 -11.18 1.42
C TRP A 127 1.07 -12.19 1.44
N ALA A 128 0.86 -13.39 0.92
CA ALA A 128 1.90 -14.42 0.84
C ALA A 128 3.13 -13.93 0.07
N LEU A 129 2.92 -13.23 -1.06
CA LEU A 129 4.01 -12.63 -1.84
C LEU A 129 4.68 -11.46 -1.11
N TRP A 130 3.90 -10.57 -0.47
CA TRP A 130 4.47 -9.41 0.22
C TRP A 130 5.23 -9.79 1.50
N LEU A 131 4.80 -10.82 2.22
CA LEU A 131 5.47 -11.30 3.44
C LEU A 131 6.79 -12.02 3.19
N ASP A 132 7.07 -12.40 1.94
CA ASP A 132 8.35 -12.99 1.56
C ASP A 132 9.33 -11.91 1.08
N SER A 133 10.29 -11.57 1.92
CA SER A 133 11.39 -10.65 1.57
C SER A 133 12.49 -11.31 0.73
N GLY A 134 12.43 -12.63 0.51
CA GLY A 134 13.53 -13.43 -0.03
C GLY A 134 14.60 -13.79 1.01
N SER A 135 14.45 -13.37 2.26
CA SER A 135 15.37 -13.68 3.37
C SER A 135 14.63 -14.21 4.58
N ALA A 136 14.89 -15.46 4.93
CA ALA A 136 14.25 -16.09 6.10
C ALA A 136 14.50 -15.31 7.41
N SER A 137 15.69 -14.68 7.55
CA SER A 137 16.01 -13.86 8.71
C SER A 137 15.17 -12.58 8.78
N ILE A 138 15.01 -11.88 7.64
CA ILE A 138 14.18 -10.68 7.55
C ILE A 138 12.72 -11.05 7.82
N ASN A 139 12.21 -12.12 7.19
CA ASN A 139 10.85 -12.62 7.41
C ASN A 139 10.61 -12.95 8.89
N PHE A 140 11.58 -13.58 9.56
CA PHE A 140 11.49 -13.89 11.00
C PHE A 140 11.43 -12.60 11.86
N VAL A 141 12.29 -11.61 11.59
CA VAL A 141 12.29 -10.34 12.35
C VAL A 141 10.99 -9.58 12.11
N LEU A 142 10.48 -9.55 10.88
CA LEU A 142 9.20 -8.92 10.54
C LEU A 142 8.04 -9.56 11.33
N ARG A 143 7.93 -10.90 11.30
CA ARG A 143 6.90 -11.63 12.05
C ARG A 143 6.99 -11.36 13.55
N ARG A 144 8.19 -11.35 14.10
CA ARG A 144 8.40 -11.02 15.53
C ARG A 144 7.96 -9.60 15.85
N GLY A 145 8.25 -8.62 14.98
CA GLY A 145 7.80 -7.24 15.10
C GLY A 145 6.28 -7.14 15.06
N SER A 146 5.64 -7.82 14.10
CA SER A 146 4.17 -7.86 13.96
C SER A 146 3.50 -8.50 15.18
N ALA A 147 4.06 -9.60 15.69
CA ALA A 147 3.56 -10.23 16.91
C ALA A 147 3.70 -9.32 18.15
N ALA A 148 4.81 -8.59 18.28
CA ALA A 148 5.01 -7.62 19.36
C ALA A 148 3.99 -6.45 19.22
N HIS A 149 3.77 -5.94 18.00
CA HIS A 149 2.80 -4.89 17.74
C HIS A 149 1.37 -5.33 18.13
N LYS A 150 0.96 -6.55 17.74
CA LYS A 150 -0.34 -7.13 18.11
C LYS A 150 -0.51 -7.23 19.64
N ARG A 151 0.57 -7.51 20.39
CA ARG A 151 0.57 -7.54 21.86
C ARG A 151 0.72 -6.17 22.51
N LYS A 152 0.77 -5.08 21.72
CA LYS A 152 1.00 -3.70 22.19
C LYS A 152 2.38 -3.49 22.87
N GLU A 153 3.35 -4.34 22.56
CA GLU A 153 4.76 -4.19 22.95
C GLU A 153 5.46 -3.25 21.95
N LEU A 154 5.03 -1.97 21.92
CA LEU A 154 5.37 -1.03 20.84
C LEU A 154 6.88 -0.81 20.69
N GLU A 155 7.60 -0.70 21.81
CA GLU A 155 9.06 -0.54 21.83
C GLU A 155 9.80 -1.74 21.19
N LEU A 156 9.30 -2.96 21.44
CA LEU A 156 9.87 -4.14 20.81
C LEU A 156 9.55 -4.19 19.32
N ALA A 157 8.29 -3.90 18.96
CA ALA A 157 7.86 -3.83 17.57
C ALA A 157 8.70 -2.80 16.80
N ARG A 158 8.93 -1.61 17.37
CA ARG A 158 9.73 -0.53 16.78
C ARG A 158 11.14 -1.02 16.47
N ARG A 159 11.83 -1.60 17.46
CA ARG A 159 13.17 -2.14 17.22
C ARG A 159 13.22 -3.19 16.13
N MET A 160 12.21 -4.07 16.07
CA MET A 160 12.17 -5.11 15.02
C MET A 160 11.96 -4.48 13.62
N PHE A 161 11.02 -3.56 13.48
CA PHE A 161 10.78 -2.92 12.18
C PHE A 161 11.93 -2.01 11.74
N ASP A 162 12.57 -1.29 12.67
CA ASP A 162 13.78 -0.52 12.38
C ASP A 162 14.92 -1.43 11.86
N HIS A 163 15.07 -2.64 12.41
CA HIS A 163 16.02 -3.62 11.88
C HIS A 163 15.62 -4.10 10.47
N VAL A 164 14.34 -4.38 10.23
CA VAL A 164 13.87 -4.79 8.89
C VAL A 164 14.17 -3.72 7.85
N THR A 165 13.78 -2.47 8.10
CA THR A 165 13.96 -1.36 7.15
C THR A 165 15.42 -0.97 6.96
N ALA A 166 16.27 -1.15 7.97
CA ALA A 166 17.71 -0.91 7.86
C ALA A 166 18.44 -2.01 7.09
N LEU A 167 18.05 -3.29 7.24
CA LEU A 167 18.71 -4.42 6.61
C LEU A 167 18.17 -4.74 5.21
N SER A 168 16.93 -4.36 4.94
CA SER A 168 16.24 -4.57 3.65
C SER A 168 15.46 -3.31 3.26
N PRO A 169 16.13 -2.22 2.91
CA PRO A 169 15.46 -0.95 2.61
C PRO A 169 14.58 -0.99 1.35
N GLU A 170 14.77 -1.99 0.49
CA GLU A 170 13.94 -2.26 -0.69
C GLU A 170 12.70 -3.11 -0.40
N TYR A 171 12.47 -3.52 0.84
CA TYR A 171 11.37 -4.38 1.25
C TYR A 171 10.15 -3.55 1.68
N ALA A 172 9.16 -3.41 0.79
CA ALA A 172 7.99 -2.55 0.97
C ALA A 172 7.19 -2.87 2.25
N GLU A 173 6.98 -4.17 2.54
CA GLU A 173 6.20 -4.61 3.70
C GLU A 173 6.85 -4.17 5.03
N GLY A 174 8.17 -4.12 5.10
CA GLY A 174 8.88 -3.59 6.27
C GLY A 174 8.50 -2.15 6.57
N TRP A 175 8.47 -1.30 5.55
CA TRP A 175 8.06 0.09 5.66
C TRP A 175 6.57 0.23 5.99
N ALA A 176 5.70 -0.58 5.36
CA ALA A 176 4.27 -0.55 5.62
C ALA A 176 3.94 -0.90 7.07
N ARG A 177 4.60 -1.94 7.65
CA ARG A 177 4.43 -2.31 9.07
C ARG A 177 4.99 -1.26 10.01
N SER A 178 6.14 -0.68 9.69
CA SER A 178 6.74 0.40 10.47
C SER A 178 5.84 1.64 10.49
N SER A 179 5.28 2.02 9.34
CA SER A 179 4.33 3.12 9.22
C SER A 179 3.07 2.92 10.08
N ARG A 180 2.50 1.71 10.04
CA ARG A 180 1.33 1.39 10.87
C ARG A 180 1.64 1.50 12.36
N LEU A 181 2.81 1.03 12.80
CA LEU A 181 3.25 1.20 14.17
C LEU A 181 3.42 2.67 14.53
N ALA A 182 4.05 3.47 13.66
CA ALA A 182 4.23 4.91 13.90
C ALA A 182 2.88 5.65 14.03
N LEU A 183 1.87 5.23 13.25
CA LEU A 183 0.51 5.75 13.38
C LEU A 183 -0.09 5.43 14.76
N ASP A 184 0.08 4.21 15.26
CA ASP A 184 -0.39 3.81 16.59
C ASP A 184 0.39 4.53 17.72
N GLU A 185 1.66 4.86 17.48
CA GLU A 185 2.50 5.69 18.38
C GLU A 185 2.16 7.19 18.30
N LYS A 186 1.26 7.60 17.38
CA LYS A 186 0.91 8.99 17.09
C LYS A 186 2.06 9.82 16.52
N ASP A 187 3.11 9.20 16.02
CA ASP A 187 4.16 9.88 15.25
C ASP A 187 3.74 9.98 13.78
N LEU A 188 2.83 10.93 13.51
CA LEU A 188 2.23 11.09 12.19
C LEU A 188 3.26 11.47 11.11
N GLY A 189 4.32 12.19 11.50
CA GLY A 189 5.40 12.56 10.59
C GLY A 189 6.17 11.33 10.11
N ARG A 190 6.58 10.48 11.04
CA ARG A 190 7.24 9.20 10.75
C ARG A 190 6.30 8.27 9.97
N ALA A 191 5.06 8.13 10.42
CA ALA A 191 4.07 7.28 9.77
C ALA A 191 3.89 7.64 8.29
N LEU A 192 3.77 8.91 7.97
CA LEU A 192 3.59 9.37 6.60
C LEU A 192 4.83 9.13 5.73
N ASN A 193 6.02 9.39 6.26
CA ASN A 193 7.28 9.12 5.55
C ASN A 193 7.45 7.62 5.25
N GLU A 194 7.19 6.76 6.22
CA GLU A 194 7.33 5.31 6.06
C GLU A 194 6.27 4.72 5.13
N ALA A 195 5.00 5.22 5.18
CA ALA A 195 3.97 4.86 4.21
C ALA A 195 4.36 5.25 2.78
N ALA A 196 4.92 6.44 2.61
CA ALA A 196 5.40 6.90 1.31
C ALA A 196 6.54 6.00 0.78
N GLN A 197 7.47 5.57 1.64
CA GLN A 197 8.53 4.63 1.25
C GLN A 197 7.95 3.28 0.81
N ALA A 198 6.98 2.73 1.52
CA ALA A 198 6.29 1.51 1.12
C ALA A 198 5.66 1.65 -0.27
N LEU A 199 4.98 2.77 -0.55
CA LEU A 199 4.32 3.02 -1.83
C LEU A 199 5.27 3.36 -2.98
N ILE A 200 6.46 3.89 -2.71
CA ILE A 200 7.52 4.05 -3.70
C ILE A 200 8.02 2.68 -4.18
N LEU A 201 8.14 1.73 -3.25
CA LEU A 201 8.63 0.38 -3.53
C LEU A 201 7.56 -0.52 -4.15
N GLU A 202 6.32 -0.45 -3.67
CA GLU A 202 5.16 -1.16 -4.20
C GLU A 202 3.94 -0.21 -4.25
N PRO A 203 3.69 0.43 -5.40
CA PRO A 203 2.58 1.38 -5.56
C PRO A 203 1.18 0.77 -5.37
N ARG A 204 1.06 -0.54 -5.45
CA ARG A 204 -0.21 -1.28 -5.26
C ARG A 204 -0.40 -1.78 -3.83
N HIS A 205 0.41 -1.31 -2.90
CA HIS A 205 0.31 -1.74 -1.50
C HIS A 205 -0.95 -1.16 -0.84
N PHE A 206 -2.09 -1.81 -1.03
CA PHE A 206 -3.40 -1.32 -0.56
C PHE A 206 -3.43 -1.06 0.96
N TYR A 207 -2.71 -1.84 1.75
CA TYR A 207 -2.60 -1.62 3.19
C TYR A 207 -1.81 -0.34 3.53
N ALA A 208 -0.76 -0.03 2.78
CA ALA A 208 -0.03 1.23 2.96
C ALA A 208 -0.87 2.43 2.52
N LEU A 209 -1.67 2.30 1.44
CA LEU A 209 -2.63 3.32 1.01
C LEU A 209 -3.71 3.55 2.08
N TRP A 210 -4.28 2.48 2.63
CA TRP A 210 -5.24 2.56 3.73
C TRP A 210 -4.62 3.22 4.97
N THR A 211 -3.39 2.84 5.34
CA THR A 211 -2.66 3.47 6.45
C THR A 211 -2.43 4.95 6.19
N MET A 212 -2.05 5.32 4.96
CA MET A 212 -1.86 6.72 4.56
C MET A 212 -3.16 7.52 4.66
N GLY A 213 -4.30 6.95 4.25
CA GLY A 213 -5.61 7.56 4.45
C GLY A 213 -5.89 7.87 5.92
N ASN A 214 -5.67 6.90 6.81
CA ASN A 214 -5.82 7.09 8.26
C ASN A 214 -4.88 8.19 8.82
N ILE A 215 -3.65 8.28 8.29
CA ILE A 215 -2.71 9.34 8.70
C ILE A 215 -3.23 10.71 8.26
N PHE A 216 -3.69 10.84 7.02
CA PHE A 216 -4.24 12.11 6.51
C PHE A 216 -5.48 12.55 7.27
N GLU A 217 -6.36 11.63 7.67
CA GLU A 217 -7.48 11.96 8.53
C GLU A 217 -7.03 12.52 9.89
N GLN A 218 -6.06 11.89 10.55
CA GLN A 218 -5.52 12.40 11.81
C GLN A 218 -4.81 13.74 11.67
N LEU A 219 -4.32 14.06 10.48
CA LEU A 219 -3.77 15.38 10.13
C LEU A 219 -4.84 16.40 9.74
N GLY A 220 -6.13 16.02 9.69
CA GLY A 220 -7.23 16.87 9.22
C GLY A 220 -7.25 17.12 7.71
N ARG A 221 -6.47 16.34 6.94
CA ARG A 221 -6.32 16.44 5.49
C ARG A 221 -7.31 15.51 4.79
N GLN A 222 -8.60 15.92 4.80
CA GLN A 222 -9.70 15.04 4.38
C GLN A 222 -9.65 14.69 2.88
N ASP A 223 -9.28 15.64 2.02
CA ASP A 223 -9.23 15.40 0.58
C ASP A 223 -8.18 14.35 0.22
N GLU A 224 -6.99 14.44 0.84
CA GLU A 224 -5.91 13.49 0.63
C GLU A 224 -6.23 12.12 1.25
N ALA A 225 -6.95 12.09 2.38
CA ALA A 225 -7.42 10.86 2.97
C ALA A 225 -8.39 10.14 2.02
N LEU A 226 -9.37 10.88 1.49
CA LEU A 226 -10.35 10.37 0.54
C LEU A 226 -9.68 9.81 -0.73
N GLU A 227 -8.65 10.50 -1.24
CA GLU A 227 -7.90 10.04 -2.40
C GLU A 227 -7.13 8.75 -2.10
N ALA A 228 -6.44 8.66 -0.96
CA ALA A 228 -5.71 7.48 -0.55
C ALA A 228 -6.65 6.26 -0.39
N TYR A 229 -7.83 6.45 0.21
CA TYR A 229 -8.82 5.39 0.32
C TYR A 229 -9.41 4.97 -1.04
N ARG A 230 -9.65 5.92 -1.95
CA ARG A 230 -10.10 5.60 -3.31
C ARG A 230 -9.07 4.78 -4.08
N GLU A 231 -7.78 5.11 -3.94
CA GLU A 231 -6.72 4.31 -4.57
C GLU A 231 -6.64 2.90 -3.95
N ALA A 232 -6.78 2.77 -2.62
CA ALA A 232 -6.85 1.47 -1.97
C ALA A 232 -8.06 0.65 -2.47
N ASN A 233 -9.24 1.29 -2.58
CA ASN A 233 -10.47 0.64 -3.06
C ASN A 233 -10.39 0.19 -4.53
N LYS A 234 -9.67 0.91 -5.39
CA LYS A 234 -9.44 0.47 -6.77
C LYS A 234 -8.62 -0.82 -6.85
N LEU A 235 -7.72 -1.03 -5.90
CA LEU A 235 -6.86 -2.22 -5.85
C LEU A 235 -7.56 -3.42 -5.22
N TYR A 236 -8.38 -3.15 -4.20
CA TYR A 236 -9.13 -4.15 -3.47
C TYR A 236 -10.54 -3.61 -3.15
N PRO A 237 -11.51 -3.74 -4.11
CA PRO A 237 -12.86 -3.17 -3.96
C PRO A 237 -13.61 -3.70 -2.74
N GLU A 238 -13.44 -4.98 -2.41
CA GLU A 238 -14.13 -5.63 -1.29
C GLU A 238 -13.45 -5.47 0.07
N LEU A 239 -12.40 -4.63 0.17
CA LEU A 239 -11.77 -4.32 1.46
C LEU A 239 -12.72 -3.51 2.34
N LYS A 240 -13.39 -4.23 3.25
CA LYS A 240 -14.45 -3.67 4.11
C LYS A 240 -14.02 -2.39 4.83
N ALA A 241 -12.83 -2.36 5.42
CA ALA A 241 -12.34 -1.20 6.17
C ALA A 241 -12.24 0.07 5.31
N VAL A 242 -11.92 -0.07 4.02
CA VAL A 242 -11.85 1.04 3.07
C VAL A 242 -13.25 1.43 2.61
N LYS A 243 -14.12 0.46 2.31
CA LYS A 243 -15.53 0.73 1.92
C LYS A 243 -16.26 1.51 3.00
N ASP A 244 -16.22 1.02 4.24
CA ASP A 244 -16.87 1.65 5.38
C ASP A 244 -16.38 3.11 5.55
N ARG A 245 -15.09 3.35 5.31
CA ARG A 245 -14.51 4.68 5.47
C ARG A 245 -14.91 5.64 4.35
N LEU A 246 -14.91 5.16 3.11
CA LEU A 246 -15.39 5.93 1.96
C LEU A 246 -16.87 6.32 2.10
N GLU A 247 -17.72 5.39 2.55
CA GLU A 247 -19.13 5.66 2.81
C GLU A 247 -19.33 6.71 3.90
N ALA A 248 -18.57 6.60 5.00
CA ALA A 248 -18.65 7.55 6.11
C ALA A 248 -18.22 8.97 5.66
N MET A 249 -17.14 9.07 4.88
CA MET A 249 -16.65 10.37 4.36
C MET A 249 -17.63 10.97 3.35
N GLN A 250 -18.20 10.16 2.46
CA GLN A 250 -19.20 10.64 1.50
C GLN A 250 -20.45 11.16 2.22
N SER A 251 -20.92 10.43 3.24
CA SER A 251 -22.08 10.84 4.03
C SER A 251 -21.84 12.16 4.76
N ALA A 252 -20.62 12.40 5.24
CA ALA A 252 -20.25 13.68 5.87
C ALA A 252 -20.29 14.83 4.87
N ILE A 253 -19.77 14.65 3.67
CA ILE A 253 -19.78 15.67 2.59
C ILE A 253 -21.22 15.99 2.19
N ASP A 254 -22.08 14.97 2.01
CA ASP A 254 -23.48 15.14 1.59
C ASP A 254 -24.32 15.79 2.71
N GLY A 255 -23.97 15.54 3.99
CA GLY A 255 -24.63 16.14 5.15
C GLY A 255 -24.29 17.62 5.38
N ASP A 256 -23.13 18.07 4.98
CA ASP A 256 -22.70 19.48 5.09
C ASP A 256 -23.34 20.40 4.00
N VAL A 257 -23.99 19.82 3.00
CA VAL A 257 -24.64 20.55 1.88
C VAL A 257 -26.10 20.92 2.16
N LEU A 258 -26.68 20.49 3.28
CA LEU A 258 -28.05 20.78 3.71
C LEU A 258 -28.11 21.86 4.80
#